data_0e548df5277aa24ca7af6a2fd2cb0b67
#
_entry.id   0e548df5277aa24ca7af6a2fd2cb0b67
#
_cell.length_a   1.000
_cell.length_b   1.000
_cell.length_c   1.000
_cell.angle_alpha   90.00
_cell.angle_beta   90.00
_cell.angle_gamma   90.00
#
_symmetry.space_group_name_H-M   'P 1'
#
loop_
_entity.id
_entity.type
_entity.pdbx_description
1 polymer ?
#
loop_
_entity_poly.entity_id
_entity_poly.type
_entity_poly.pdbx_seq_one_letter_code
_entity_poly.pdbx_strand_id
1 'polypeptide(L)'
;MSPRRFPLAGLLADAPLPLEQRDYENWSRMIRVSGVPTATPQSDEEALELVRWAAREGYRVRPMGAFHTWSPLAFEEAAGIVAVDQSRMTGLIDFAYEPVPAATFRAGTTLAEAVRALEGIDNRGASDAPGWAWPDYPGVPDVTIGGMLAIGAHGAGIRQREDQPDLFGTVSNLVLAFRAIVSDGDDYVIREFRRDEPEAAALLVHLGAAYLLSVTMRVVPNSYLGRRVDYPDWQLAYAPTAADGSIQSLVEEHGRVQALWFPFTQTPLVQHFTEEGYVEGPRVTEPLTVRLSPDLPTAFTTAFTQALAHLPWLTPLVERATLREMRHLSPPDHEWHGTSGNMLLYVQHDTLRVVSLAYAIHVRADDVQSAIHDIAHHFDRMLHDYAHAGHDPINSCLEMRVTDVDRADAVGMPGAVPALLSPGLPMGDSERVIWIDLVTTPGMPLAWEFYAEYEAWLWQRFPDRLRPEWSKAWAVSADGPWTDPVVLAWVREAIRPAVATWGALDARGVFGSPLLDRLRA
;
A
#
# COMPACT_ATOMS: atom_id res chain seq x y z
N MET A 1 -15.38 -12.87 23.44
CA MET A 1 -16.84 -13.01 23.26
C MET A 1 -17.08 -13.57 21.87
N SER A 2 -17.92 -14.61 21.69
CA SER A 2 -18.27 -15.10 20.34
C SER A 2 -19.07 -14.02 19.61
N PRO A 3 -18.77 -13.71 18.33
CA PRO A 3 -19.49 -12.70 17.56
C PRO A 3 -20.98 -13.05 17.46
N ARG A 4 -21.86 -12.09 17.73
CA ARG A 4 -23.29 -12.27 17.54
C ARG A 4 -23.60 -12.33 16.04
N ARG A 5 -24.35 -13.34 15.61
CA ARG A 5 -24.94 -13.32 14.27
C ARG A 5 -26.07 -12.32 14.24
N PHE A 6 -26.15 -11.48 13.21
CA PHE A 6 -27.28 -10.59 13.00
C PHE A 6 -28.57 -11.40 12.87
N PRO A 7 -29.60 -11.18 13.68
CA PRO A 7 -30.93 -11.69 13.39
C PRO A 7 -31.52 -10.88 12.25
N LEU A 8 -31.97 -11.57 11.23
CA LEU A 8 -32.29 -11.10 9.89
C LEU A 8 -33.46 -10.10 9.75
N ALA A 9 -34.13 -9.60 10.77
CA ALA A 9 -35.29 -8.73 10.56
C ALA A 9 -35.65 -7.70 11.66
N GLY A 10 -35.00 -7.65 12.82
CA GLY A 10 -35.50 -6.81 13.91
C GLY A 10 -34.52 -5.81 14.51
N LEU A 11 -33.22 -5.99 14.33
CA LEU A 11 -32.19 -5.26 15.05
C LEU A 11 -31.67 -3.98 14.36
N LEU A 12 -32.03 -3.74 13.12
CA LEU A 12 -31.63 -2.55 12.37
C LEU A 12 -32.50 -1.33 12.66
N ALA A 13 -33.62 -1.52 13.36
CA ALA A 13 -34.59 -0.45 13.64
C ALA A 13 -34.09 0.59 14.67
N ASP A 14 -33.16 0.21 15.56
CA ASP A 14 -32.64 1.08 16.62
C ASP A 14 -31.24 1.65 16.31
N ALA A 15 -30.71 1.41 15.11
CA ALA A 15 -29.48 2.02 14.66
C ALA A 15 -29.64 3.53 14.47
N PRO A 16 -28.65 4.38 14.87
CA PRO A 16 -28.76 5.83 14.74
C PRO A 16 -28.75 6.31 13.29
N LEU A 17 -28.30 5.46 12.37
CA LEU A 17 -28.27 5.69 10.93
C LEU A 17 -28.93 4.54 10.18
N PRO A 18 -29.50 4.78 8.98
CA PRO A 18 -29.95 3.72 8.12
C PRO A 18 -28.81 2.74 7.78
N LEU A 19 -29.08 1.45 7.92
CA LEU A 19 -28.15 0.39 7.52
C LEU A 19 -28.65 -0.29 6.26
N GLU A 20 -27.83 -0.25 5.22
CA GLU A 20 -28.05 -0.95 3.95
C GLU A 20 -27.27 -2.25 3.94
N GLN A 21 -27.83 -3.31 3.39
CA GLN A 21 -27.06 -4.52 3.14
C GLN A 21 -26.30 -4.37 1.84
N ARG A 22 -24.96 -4.51 1.91
CA ARG A 22 -24.08 -4.43 0.74
C ARG A 22 -23.21 -5.67 0.63
N ASP A 23 -22.89 -6.03 -0.60
CA ASP A 23 -21.90 -7.04 -0.92
C ASP A 23 -20.55 -6.36 -1.12
N TYR A 24 -19.50 -6.94 -0.55
CA TYR A 24 -18.15 -6.45 -0.65
C TYR A 24 -17.26 -7.47 -1.35
N GLU A 25 -16.51 -7.00 -2.31
CA GLU A 25 -15.47 -7.75 -2.99
C GLU A 25 -14.19 -6.92 -2.93
N ASN A 26 -13.08 -7.50 -2.44
CA ASN A 26 -11.81 -6.78 -2.46
C ASN A 26 -11.25 -6.71 -3.89
N TRP A 27 -10.29 -5.81 -4.11
CA TRP A 27 -9.77 -5.57 -5.45
C TRP A 27 -9.25 -6.85 -6.13
N SER A 28 -8.58 -7.76 -5.43
CA SER A 28 -8.09 -9.03 -5.97
C SER A 28 -9.19 -10.08 -6.21
N ARG A 29 -10.40 -9.86 -5.70
CA ARG A 29 -11.54 -10.82 -5.68
C ARG A 29 -11.31 -12.08 -4.85
N MET A 30 -10.28 -12.10 -4.01
CA MET A 30 -10.04 -13.21 -3.07
C MET A 30 -11.01 -13.20 -1.89
N ILE A 31 -11.45 -12.01 -1.47
CA ILE A 31 -12.38 -11.83 -0.36
C ILE A 31 -13.72 -11.37 -0.93
N ARG A 32 -14.78 -12.12 -0.65
CA ARG A 32 -16.15 -11.80 -1.01
C ARG A 32 -17.05 -12.02 0.19
N VAL A 33 -17.74 -10.99 0.62
CA VAL A 33 -18.64 -11.04 1.77
C VAL A 33 -19.96 -10.39 1.38
N SER A 34 -21.05 -11.16 1.47
CA SER A 34 -22.37 -10.67 1.08
C SER A 34 -23.21 -10.26 2.29
N GLY A 35 -24.10 -9.30 2.06
CA GLY A 35 -25.08 -8.88 3.04
C GLY A 35 -24.50 -8.19 4.26
N VAL A 36 -23.41 -7.42 4.12
CA VAL A 36 -22.79 -6.68 5.22
C VAL A 36 -23.62 -5.43 5.52
N PRO A 37 -24.16 -5.26 6.75
CA PRO A 37 -24.80 -4.02 7.15
C PRO A 37 -23.82 -2.86 7.03
N THR A 38 -24.21 -1.82 6.29
CA THR A 38 -23.35 -0.69 5.95
C THR A 38 -24.05 0.62 6.28
N ALA A 39 -23.40 1.46 7.10
CA ALA A 39 -23.79 2.83 7.36
C ALA A 39 -22.99 3.80 6.49
N THR A 40 -23.60 4.94 6.14
CA THR A 40 -22.92 6.01 5.38
C THR A 40 -23.07 7.34 6.15
N PRO A 41 -22.26 7.59 7.19
CA PRO A 41 -22.30 8.83 7.95
C PRO A 41 -21.90 10.03 7.09
N GLN A 42 -22.47 11.21 7.41
CA GLN A 42 -22.20 12.48 6.72
C GLN A 42 -21.43 13.47 7.61
N SER A 43 -21.33 13.17 8.91
CA SER A 43 -20.61 14.01 9.87
C SER A 43 -19.84 13.18 10.91
N ASP A 44 -18.94 13.85 11.62
CA ASP A 44 -18.18 13.26 12.72
C ASP A 44 -19.12 12.79 13.85
N GLU A 45 -20.19 13.55 14.10
CA GLU A 45 -21.21 13.26 15.13
C GLU A 45 -21.98 12.00 14.76
N GLU A 46 -22.41 11.85 13.51
CA GLU A 46 -23.09 10.64 13.04
C GLU A 46 -22.19 9.40 13.14
N ALA A 47 -20.90 9.54 12.79
CA ALA A 47 -19.92 8.47 12.94
C ALA A 47 -19.73 8.07 14.42
N LEU A 48 -19.63 9.06 15.32
CA LEU A 48 -19.51 8.84 16.77
C LEU A 48 -20.74 8.13 17.34
N GLU A 49 -21.96 8.58 16.99
CA GLU A 49 -23.19 7.94 17.47
C GLU A 49 -23.33 6.50 16.96
N LEU A 50 -22.90 6.22 15.74
CA LEU A 50 -22.83 4.85 15.22
C LEU A 50 -21.88 3.96 16.05
N VAL A 51 -20.70 4.46 16.39
CA VAL A 51 -19.73 3.73 17.23
C VAL A 51 -20.29 3.50 18.64
N ARG A 52 -20.91 4.52 19.25
CA ARG A 52 -21.56 4.41 20.55
C ARG A 52 -22.67 3.36 20.56
N TRP A 53 -23.52 3.37 19.54
CA TRP A 53 -24.56 2.37 19.37
C TRP A 53 -23.96 0.97 19.23
N ALA A 54 -22.99 0.78 18.34
CA ALA A 54 -22.33 -0.50 18.12
C ALA A 54 -21.68 -1.04 19.39
N ALA A 55 -21.02 -0.16 20.17
CA ALA A 55 -20.42 -0.50 21.47
C ALA A 55 -21.46 -1.00 22.48
N ARG A 56 -22.66 -0.40 22.54
CA ARG A 56 -23.75 -0.83 23.42
C ARG A 56 -24.34 -2.18 23.01
N GLU A 57 -24.51 -2.36 21.69
CA GLU A 57 -25.16 -3.55 21.13
C GLU A 57 -24.17 -4.74 20.95
N GLY A 58 -22.86 -4.51 21.11
CA GLY A 58 -21.81 -5.53 20.95
C GLY A 58 -21.48 -5.83 19.49
N TYR A 59 -21.64 -4.85 18.60
CA TYR A 59 -21.21 -4.90 17.21
C TYR A 59 -19.81 -4.30 17.04
N ARG A 60 -19.13 -4.74 15.97
CA ARG A 60 -17.88 -4.13 15.50
C ARG A 60 -18.16 -3.16 14.37
N VAL A 61 -17.38 -2.08 14.32
CA VAL A 61 -17.45 -1.06 13.27
C VAL A 61 -16.18 -1.12 12.43
N ARG A 62 -16.33 -1.20 11.10
CA ARG A 62 -15.20 -1.24 10.18
C ARG A 62 -15.29 -0.09 9.19
N PRO A 63 -14.50 1.00 9.39
CA PRO A 63 -14.36 2.03 8.37
C PRO A 63 -13.78 1.44 7.09
N MET A 64 -14.46 1.69 5.96
CA MET A 64 -14.08 1.17 4.66
C MET A 64 -13.46 2.26 3.81
N GLY A 65 -12.31 1.93 3.20
CA GLY A 65 -11.77 2.64 2.05
C GLY A 65 -12.15 1.92 0.75
N ALA A 66 -11.27 1.96 -0.25
CA ALA A 66 -11.49 1.31 -1.55
C ALA A 66 -11.44 -0.23 -1.53
N PHE A 67 -11.21 -0.84 -0.39
CA PHE A 67 -11.05 -2.29 -0.21
C PHE A 67 -10.01 -2.90 -1.16
N HIS A 68 -8.90 -2.17 -1.33
CA HIS A 68 -7.80 -2.53 -2.22
C HIS A 68 -6.83 -3.53 -1.59
N THR A 69 -6.92 -3.76 -0.29
CA THR A 69 -6.09 -4.72 0.44
C THR A 69 -6.39 -6.17 0.02
N TRP A 70 -5.36 -7.01 -0.13
CA TRP A 70 -5.52 -8.47 -0.27
C TRP A 70 -5.80 -9.11 1.08
N SER A 71 -5.13 -8.62 2.14
CA SER A 71 -5.29 -9.15 3.50
C SER A 71 -6.68 -8.84 4.07
N PRO A 72 -7.26 -9.76 4.86
CA PRO A 72 -8.60 -9.60 5.44
C PRO A 72 -8.60 -8.70 6.68
N LEU A 73 -7.89 -7.57 6.61
CA LEU A 73 -7.83 -6.60 7.70
C LEU A 73 -9.18 -5.96 8.00
N ALA A 74 -10.02 -5.75 6.98
CA ALA A 74 -11.35 -5.21 7.18
C ALA A 74 -12.27 -6.29 7.78
N PHE A 75 -12.58 -7.34 7.04
CA PHE A 75 -13.40 -8.49 7.47
C PHE A 75 -13.29 -9.64 6.45
N GLU A 76 -13.58 -10.84 6.91
CA GLU A 76 -13.71 -12.07 6.10
C GLU A 76 -15.16 -12.56 6.05
N GLU A 77 -15.99 -12.12 7.00
CA GLU A 77 -17.38 -12.49 7.16
C GLU A 77 -18.22 -11.31 7.66
N ALA A 78 -19.53 -11.35 7.45
CA ALA A 78 -20.45 -10.29 7.88
C ALA A 78 -20.84 -10.35 9.37
N ALA A 79 -20.53 -11.44 10.07
CA ALA A 79 -21.05 -11.71 11.41
C ALA A 79 -20.59 -10.66 12.44
N GLY A 80 -21.54 -9.94 13.02
CA GLY A 80 -21.29 -8.95 14.07
C GLY A 80 -20.54 -7.68 13.62
N ILE A 81 -20.44 -7.43 12.32
CA ILE A 81 -19.72 -6.29 11.74
C ILE A 81 -20.70 -5.31 11.08
N VAL A 82 -20.52 -4.03 11.32
CA VAL A 82 -21.11 -2.92 10.56
C VAL A 82 -20.00 -2.23 9.78
N ALA A 83 -20.07 -2.28 8.47
CA ALA A 83 -19.18 -1.51 7.61
C ALA A 83 -19.57 -0.04 7.61
N VAL A 84 -18.60 0.85 7.50
CA VAL A 84 -18.84 2.30 7.38
C VAL A 84 -18.27 2.79 6.06
N ASP A 85 -19.17 3.16 5.17
CA ASP A 85 -18.84 3.83 3.92
C ASP A 85 -18.55 5.31 4.19
N GLN A 86 -17.28 5.73 4.06
CA GLN A 86 -16.83 7.10 4.30
C GLN A 86 -16.94 8.01 3.05
N SER A 87 -17.57 7.56 1.98
CA SER A 87 -17.66 8.31 0.71
C SER A 87 -18.35 9.67 0.82
N ARG A 88 -19.07 9.93 1.92
CA ARG A 88 -19.67 11.23 2.24
C ARG A 88 -18.86 12.07 3.22
N MET A 89 -17.74 11.54 3.69
CA MET A 89 -16.79 12.20 4.58
C MET A 89 -15.46 12.41 3.88
N THR A 90 -15.45 13.18 2.79
CA THR A 90 -14.30 13.43 1.92
C THR A 90 -13.96 14.91 1.82
N GLY A 91 -12.80 15.22 1.28
CA GLY A 91 -12.35 16.56 0.90
C GLY A 91 -11.28 17.16 1.80
N LEU A 92 -10.70 18.23 1.31
CA LEU A 92 -9.77 19.10 2.04
C LEU A 92 -10.55 19.91 3.08
N ILE A 93 -10.08 19.88 4.33
CA ILE A 93 -10.66 20.65 5.46
C ILE A 93 -9.93 21.97 5.62
N ASP A 94 -8.58 21.93 5.62
CA ASP A 94 -7.73 23.08 5.90
C ASP A 94 -6.36 22.95 5.24
N PHE A 95 -5.70 24.08 5.05
CA PHE A 95 -4.32 24.16 4.58
C PHE A 95 -3.55 25.24 5.35
N ALA A 96 -2.44 24.86 5.96
CA ALA A 96 -1.53 25.75 6.68
C ALA A 96 -0.19 25.84 5.97
N TYR A 97 0.36 27.07 5.87
CA TYR A 97 1.71 27.31 5.33
C TYR A 97 2.79 27.23 6.43
N GLU A 98 2.42 27.49 7.68
CA GLU A 98 3.31 27.59 8.82
C GLU A 98 2.85 26.70 9.99
N PRO A 99 3.75 26.16 10.82
CA PRO A 99 5.22 26.30 10.79
C PRO A 99 5.88 25.44 9.69
N VAL A 100 5.18 24.44 9.16
CA VAL A 100 5.53 23.66 7.98
C VAL A 100 4.28 23.53 7.10
N PRO A 101 4.40 23.55 5.77
CA PRO A 101 3.25 23.37 4.90
C PRO A 101 2.54 22.05 5.17
N ALA A 102 1.25 22.12 5.43
CA ALA A 102 0.44 20.95 5.77
C ALA A 102 -1.00 21.09 5.29
N ALA A 103 -1.61 19.98 4.92
CA ALA A 103 -3.00 19.89 4.52
C ALA A 103 -3.76 18.90 5.41
N THR A 104 -4.97 19.28 5.82
CA THR A 104 -5.87 18.44 6.60
C THR A 104 -6.99 17.92 5.71
N PHE A 105 -7.10 16.61 5.59
CA PHE A 105 -8.12 15.94 4.80
C PHE A 105 -9.05 15.09 5.66
N ARG A 106 -10.28 14.89 5.21
CA ARG A 106 -11.15 13.82 5.68
C ARG A 106 -10.51 12.46 5.36
N ALA A 107 -10.61 11.48 6.28
CA ALA A 107 -10.00 10.16 6.10
C ALA A 107 -10.58 9.36 4.92
N GLY A 108 -11.84 9.63 4.54
CA GLY A 108 -12.50 9.03 3.37
C GLY A 108 -12.09 9.62 2.02
N THR A 109 -11.28 10.69 1.99
CA THR A 109 -10.80 11.32 0.75
C THR A 109 -9.90 10.35 -0.02
N THR A 110 -10.15 10.17 -1.31
CA THR A 110 -9.27 9.36 -2.16
C THR A 110 -7.95 10.07 -2.45
N LEU A 111 -6.91 9.31 -2.76
CA LEU A 111 -5.61 9.84 -3.12
C LEU A 111 -5.69 10.77 -4.33
N ALA A 112 -6.47 10.40 -5.35
CA ALA A 112 -6.67 11.25 -6.53
C ALA A 112 -7.37 12.57 -6.19
N GLU A 113 -8.37 12.57 -5.30
CA GLU A 113 -9.04 13.80 -4.85
C GLU A 113 -8.08 14.67 -4.05
N ALA A 114 -7.28 14.08 -3.17
CA ALA A 114 -6.32 14.80 -2.35
C ALA A 114 -5.22 15.46 -3.21
N VAL A 115 -4.64 14.71 -4.15
CA VAL A 115 -3.60 15.23 -5.07
C VAL A 115 -4.15 16.40 -5.90
N ARG A 116 -5.35 16.27 -6.48
CA ARG A 116 -5.97 17.38 -7.22
C ARG A 116 -6.23 18.61 -6.35
N ALA A 117 -6.68 18.39 -5.09
CA ALA A 117 -6.90 19.50 -4.16
C ALA A 117 -5.59 20.22 -3.83
N LEU A 118 -4.49 19.48 -3.62
CA LEU A 118 -3.16 20.06 -3.38
C LEU A 118 -2.62 20.83 -4.59
N GLU A 119 -2.76 20.30 -5.79
CA GLU A 119 -2.36 20.98 -7.03
C GLU A 119 -3.10 22.31 -7.27
N GLY A 120 -4.32 22.45 -6.71
CA GLY A 120 -5.13 23.66 -6.77
C GLY A 120 -4.73 24.78 -5.78
N ILE A 121 -3.83 24.52 -4.82
CA ILE A 121 -3.45 25.49 -3.79
C ILE A 121 -2.21 26.26 -4.26
N ASP A 122 -2.23 27.59 -4.18
CA ASP A 122 -1.10 28.44 -4.54
C ASP A 122 0.16 28.07 -3.74
N ASN A 123 1.23 27.72 -4.43
CA ASN A 123 2.53 27.39 -3.82
C ASN A 123 3.42 28.61 -3.57
N ARG A 124 2.91 29.81 -3.84
CA ARG A 124 3.59 31.12 -3.65
C ARG A 124 4.94 31.23 -4.37
N GLY A 125 5.08 30.53 -5.50
CA GLY A 125 6.31 30.49 -6.29
C GLY A 125 7.42 29.62 -5.68
N ALA A 126 7.08 28.69 -4.81
CA ALA A 126 8.05 27.75 -4.21
C ALA A 126 8.59 26.72 -5.23
N SER A 127 7.89 26.50 -6.34
CA SER A 127 8.35 25.71 -7.50
C SER A 127 7.65 26.14 -8.78
N ASP A 128 8.16 25.69 -9.93
CA ASP A 128 7.58 25.94 -11.25
C ASP A 128 6.31 25.11 -11.51
N ALA A 129 6.17 23.98 -10.82
CA ALA A 129 4.98 23.14 -10.91
C ALA A 129 3.82 23.73 -10.08
N PRO A 130 2.56 23.57 -10.51
CA PRO A 130 1.43 24.14 -9.79
C PRO A 130 1.17 23.42 -8.47
N GLY A 131 0.90 24.17 -7.43
CA GLY A 131 0.39 23.68 -6.17
C GLY A 131 1.40 22.95 -5.28
N TRP A 132 0.84 22.06 -4.46
CA TRP A 132 1.55 21.26 -3.47
C TRP A 132 1.40 19.78 -3.79
N ALA A 133 2.27 18.95 -3.23
CA ALA A 133 2.24 17.49 -3.37
C ALA A 133 2.75 16.81 -2.09
N TRP A 134 2.62 15.52 -2.01
CA TRP A 134 3.46 14.68 -1.16
C TRP A 134 4.71 14.25 -1.94
N PRO A 135 5.86 14.09 -1.28
CA PRO A 135 7.10 13.73 -1.99
C PRO A 135 7.02 12.34 -2.61
N ASP A 136 6.29 11.42 -1.95
CA ASP A 136 6.08 10.05 -2.42
C ASP A 136 4.73 9.49 -1.94
N TYR A 137 4.11 8.61 -2.73
CA TYR A 137 2.83 7.98 -2.43
C TYR A 137 2.55 6.78 -3.35
N PRO A 138 1.62 5.85 -2.98
CA PRO A 138 1.30 4.71 -3.82
C PRO A 138 0.67 5.12 -5.16
N GLY A 139 0.93 4.37 -6.22
CA GLY A 139 0.43 4.66 -7.56
C GLY A 139 -1.07 4.40 -7.78
N VAL A 140 -1.86 4.14 -6.74
CA VAL A 140 -3.29 3.72 -6.80
C VAL A 140 -4.21 4.89 -6.44
N PRO A 141 -4.93 5.50 -7.41
CA PRO A 141 -5.71 6.71 -7.20
C PRO A 141 -6.91 6.58 -6.26
N ASP A 142 -7.52 5.40 -6.20
CA ASP A 142 -8.81 5.16 -5.52
C ASP A 142 -8.64 4.91 -4.00
N VAL A 143 -7.43 4.62 -3.51
CA VAL A 143 -7.24 4.37 -2.08
C VAL A 143 -7.54 5.62 -1.26
N THR A 144 -8.15 5.45 -0.10
CA THR A 144 -8.47 6.57 0.79
C THR A 144 -7.31 6.89 1.72
N ILE A 145 -7.22 8.13 2.19
CA ILE A 145 -6.19 8.57 3.15
C ILE A 145 -6.18 7.67 4.39
N GLY A 146 -7.34 7.42 4.99
CA GLY A 146 -7.44 6.51 6.15
C GLY A 146 -7.02 5.08 5.82
N GLY A 147 -7.35 4.59 4.62
CA GLY A 147 -6.95 3.26 4.14
C GLY A 147 -5.44 3.14 3.90
N MET A 148 -4.80 4.17 3.31
CA MET A 148 -3.34 4.20 3.11
C MET A 148 -2.59 4.18 4.43
N LEU A 149 -3.05 4.97 5.41
CA LEU A 149 -2.43 5.01 6.73
C LEU A 149 -2.61 3.70 7.49
N ALA A 150 -3.78 3.06 7.38
CA ALA A 150 -4.04 1.80 8.08
C ALA A 150 -2.97 0.73 7.82
N ILE A 151 -2.36 0.74 6.64
CA ILE A 151 -1.39 -0.28 6.19
C ILE A 151 0.04 0.25 6.01
N GLY A 152 0.28 1.55 6.20
CA GLY A 152 1.58 2.18 5.92
C GLY A 152 1.94 2.10 4.45
N ALA A 153 1.04 2.56 3.56
CA ALA A 153 1.27 2.56 2.12
C ALA A 153 2.49 3.42 1.74
N HIS A 154 3.15 3.07 0.65
CA HIS A 154 4.39 3.69 0.19
C HIS A 154 4.40 3.84 -1.35
N GLY A 155 5.31 4.62 -1.86
CA GLY A 155 5.62 4.74 -3.28
C GLY A 155 6.94 4.08 -3.66
N ALA A 156 7.78 4.80 -4.44
CA ALA A 156 9.06 4.31 -4.94
C ALA A 156 10.06 5.48 -5.03
N GLY A 157 10.50 6.02 -3.91
CA GLY A 157 11.37 7.17 -3.94
C GLY A 157 12.43 7.21 -2.85
N ILE A 158 13.58 7.77 -3.18
CA ILE A 158 14.63 8.14 -2.23
C ILE A 158 14.94 9.63 -2.33
N ARG A 159 15.44 10.19 -1.25
CA ARG A 159 15.96 11.56 -1.24
C ARG A 159 17.15 11.68 -2.17
N GLN A 160 17.10 12.64 -3.09
CA GLN A 160 18.12 12.89 -4.11
C GLN A 160 19.01 14.09 -3.78
N ARG A 161 18.50 15.08 -3.09
CA ARG A 161 19.21 16.33 -2.78
C ARG A 161 19.11 16.68 -1.31
N GLU A 162 20.13 17.34 -0.78
CA GLU A 162 20.18 17.77 0.63
C GLU A 162 19.06 18.75 1.01
N ASP A 163 18.57 19.54 0.06
CA ASP A 163 17.48 20.51 0.26
C ASP A 163 16.08 19.87 0.26
N GLN A 164 15.96 18.61 -0.21
CA GLN A 164 14.71 17.87 -0.12
C GLN A 164 14.48 17.38 1.32
N PRO A 165 13.22 17.37 1.81
CA PRO A 165 12.90 16.74 3.07
C PRO A 165 13.10 15.21 3.00
N ASP A 166 13.54 14.61 4.10
CA ASP A 166 13.72 13.16 4.22
C ASP A 166 12.36 12.46 4.53
N LEU A 167 11.47 12.44 3.53
CA LEU A 167 10.08 12.01 3.64
C LEU A 167 9.69 10.95 2.60
N PHE A 168 10.69 10.24 2.01
CA PHE A 168 10.48 9.24 0.96
C PHE A 168 10.31 7.82 1.52
N GLY A 169 9.64 7.68 2.64
CA GLY A 169 9.25 6.41 3.24
C GLY A 169 7.77 6.10 3.00
N THR A 170 7.08 5.64 4.04
CA THR A 170 5.64 5.42 3.98
C THR A 170 4.86 6.74 4.18
N VAL A 171 3.60 6.76 3.72
CA VAL A 171 2.72 7.93 3.91
C VAL A 171 2.48 8.26 5.38
N SER A 172 2.67 7.29 6.29
CA SER A 172 2.58 7.54 7.74
C SER A 172 3.64 8.51 8.24
N ASN A 173 4.78 8.62 7.52
CA ASN A 173 5.85 9.56 7.85
C ASN A 173 5.54 11.02 7.48
N LEU A 174 4.41 11.28 6.83
CA LEU A 174 3.94 12.63 6.50
C LEU A 174 2.99 13.21 7.55
N VAL A 175 2.46 12.37 8.46
CA VAL A 175 1.38 12.75 9.39
C VAL A 175 1.90 13.63 10.53
N LEU A 176 1.24 14.76 10.75
CA LEU A 176 1.49 15.70 11.85
C LEU A 176 0.45 15.57 12.97
N ALA A 177 -0.81 15.34 12.61
CA ALA A 177 -1.93 15.18 13.54
C ALA A 177 -3.04 14.38 12.86
N PHE A 178 -3.95 13.83 13.67
CA PHE A 178 -5.18 13.20 13.17
C PHE A 178 -6.25 13.22 14.24
N ARG A 179 -7.51 13.14 13.81
CA ARG A 179 -8.67 12.98 14.71
C ARG A 179 -9.22 11.57 14.56
N ALA A 180 -9.48 10.93 15.70
CA ALA A 180 -10.00 9.56 15.74
C ALA A 180 -11.11 9.42 16.78
N ILE A 181 -11.97 8.42 16.59
CA ILE A 181 -12.93 8.00 17.61
C ILE A 181 -12.23 7.00 18.52
N VAL A 182 -12.22 7.26 19.82
CA VAL A 182 -11.58 6.43 20.85
C VAL A 182 -12.46 6.31 22.07
N SER A 183 -12.23 5.29 22.91
CA SER A 183 -12.92 5.16 24.19
C SER A 183 -12.43 6.18 25.22
N ASP A 184 -13.38 6.69 26.03
CA ASP A 184 -13.15 7.48 27.22
C ASP A 184 -14.01 6.89 28.35
N GLY A 185 -13.38 6.11 29.19
CA GLY A 185 -14.09 5.27 30.16
C GLY A 185 -15.04 4.28 29.46
N ASP A 186 -16.34 4.39 29.78
CA ASP A 186 -17.38 3.52 29.20
C ASP A 186 -18.02 4.06 27.91
N ASP A 187 -17.64 5.25 27.47
CA ASP A 187 -18.15 5.92 26.28
C ASP A 187 -17.08 6.06 25.18
N TYR A 188 -17.47 6.59 24.03
CA TYR A 188 -16.59 6.95 22.94
C TYR A 188 -16.64 8.46 22.69
N VAL A 189 -15.47 9.02 22.36
CA VAL A 189 -15.29 10.45 22.07
C VAL A 189 -14.43 10.65 20.84
N ILE A 190 -14.50 11.83 20.25
CA ILE A 190 -13.56 12.25 19.21
C ILE A 190 -12.38 12.94 19.91
N ARG A 191 -11.17 12.39 19.67
CA ARG A 191 -9.92 12.97 20.19
C ARG A 191 -9.00 13.31 19.01
N GLU A 192 -8.33 14.46 19.15
CA GLU A 192 -7.20 14.81 18.29
C GLU A 192 -5.91 14.27 18.91
N PHE A 193 -5.07 13.70 18.05
CA PHE A 193 -3.74 13.21 18.39
C PHE A 193 -2.70 13.98 17.60
N ARG A 194 -1.71 14.51 18.28
CA ARG A 194 -0.54 15.11 17.67
C ARG A 194 0.54 14.04 17.48
N ARG A 195 1.39 14.22 16.48
CA ARG A 195 2.48 13.29 16.19
C ARG A 195 3.50 13.14 17.34
N ASP A 196 3.57 14.09 18.26
CA ASP A 196 4.45 14.07 19.44
C ASP A 196 3.81 13.37 20.67
N GLU A 197 2.58 12.89 20.58
CA GLU A 197 1.94 12.11 21.63
C GLU A 197 2.29 10.62 21.52
N PRO A 198 2.63 9.93 22.65
CA PRO A 198 3.04 8.53 22.62
C PRO A 198 2.01 7.58 21.98
N GLU A 199 0.71 7.81 22.20
CA GLU A 199 -0.36 6.98 21.65
C GLU A 199 -0.46 7.07 20.13
N ALA A 200 -0.05 8.20 19.54
CA ALA A 200 -0.03 8.37 18.09
C ALA A 200 0.81 7.30 17.40
N ALA A 201 1.91 6.84 18.03
CA ALA A 201 2.78 5.82 17.48
C ALA A 201 2.06 4.53 17.05
N ALA A 202 1.02 4.11 17.78
CA ALA A 202 0.24 2.91 17.48
C ALA A 202 -0.92 3.16 16.50
N LEU A 203 -1.28 4.44 16.25
CA LEU A 203 -2.40 4.82 15.42
C LEU A 203 -2.00 5.30 14.03
N LEU A 204 -0.74 5.66 13.80
CA LEU A 204 -0.21 6.11 12.51
C LEU A 204 -0.26 5.01 11.43
N VAL A 205 0.00 3.76 11.82
CA VAL A 205 -0.31 2.55 11.07
C VAL A 205 -1.07 1.64 12.02
N HIS A 206 -2.35 1.39 11.77
CA HIS A 206 -3.24 0.82 12.77
C HIS A 206 -3.97 -0.48 12.35
N LEU A 207 -3.71 -0.98 11.14
CA LEU A 207 -4.31 -2.22 10.60
C LEU A 207 -5.85 -2.26 10.69
N GLY A 208 -6.47 -1.08 10.73
CA GLY A 208 -7.90 -0.92 10.93
C GLY A 208 -8.36 -1.04 12.40
N ALA A 209 -7.47 -1.06 13.38
CA ALA A 209 -7.81 -1.03 14.81
C ALA A 209 -8.20 0.37 15.34
N ALA A 210 -8.42 1.34 14.46
CA ALA A 210 -8.86 2.68 14.79
C ALA A 210 -9.83 3.22 13.72
N TYR A 211 -10.65 4.20 14.12
CA TYR A 211 -11.52 4.94 13.21
C TYR A 211 -11.02 6.37 13.08
N LEU A 212 -10.25 6.66 12.03
CA LEU A 212 -9.78 8.00 11.72
C LEU A 212 -10.87 8.80 11.02
N LEU A 213 -11.04 10.07 11.43
CA LEU A 213 -11.99 11.03 10.86
C LEU A 213 -11.31 12.02 9.93
N SER A 214 -10.16 12.53 10.33
CA SER A 214 -9.34 13.46 9.54
C SER A 214 -7.86 13.29 9.86
N VAL A 215 -7.01 13.69 8.90
CA VAL A 215 -5.56 13.58 9.00
C VAL A 215 -4.92 14.85 8.48
N THR A 216 -3.99 15.42 9.24
CA THR A 216 -3.13 16.53 8.85
C THR A 216 -1.78 15.98 8.41
N MET A 217 -1.42 16.22 7.17
CA MET A 217 -0.20 15.67 6.54
C MET A 217 0.68 16.80 6.03
N ARG A 218 1.97 16.70 6.29
CA ARG A 218 2.97 17.58 5.70
C ARG A 218 2.96 17.45 4.19
N VAL A 219 3.11 18.58 3.49
CA VAL A 219 3.22 18.66 2.04
C VAL A 219 4.51 19.38 1.63
N VAL A 220 4.90 19.22 0.39
CA VAL A 220 6.03 19.89 -0.26
C VAL A 220 5.54 20.64 -1.49
N PRO A 221 6.28 21.64 -2.00
CA PRO A 221 5.98 22.21 -3.31
C PRO A 221 5.92 21.10 -4.36
N ASN A 222 4.93 21.15 -5.25
CA ASN A 222 4.80 20.16 -6.32
C ASN A 222 6.00 20.23 -7.27
N SER A 223 6.26 19.15 -8.00
CA SER A 223 7.33 19.05 -8.98
C SER A 223 6.82 18.53 -10.32
N TYR A 224 7.54 18.86 -11.38
CA TYR A 224 7.43 18.15 -12.65
C TYR A 224 8.31 16.91 -12.60
N LEU A 225 7.81 15.84 -13.21
CA LEU A 225 8.53 14.57 -13.36
C LEU A 225 8.63 14.21 -14.83
N GLY A 226 9.84 13.83 -15.24
CA GLY A 226 10.08 13.07 -16.46
C GLY A 226 10.01 11.58 -16.18
N ARG A 227 9.25 10.81 -16.95
CA ARG A 227 9.19 9.34 -16.86
C ARG A 227 9.83 8.72 -18.09
N ARG A 228 10.75 7.79 -17.85
CA ARG A 228 11.31 6.88 -18.86
C ARG A 228 11.11 5.43 -18.48
N VAL A 229 11.20 4.55 -19.48
CA VAL A 229 11.19 3.10 -19.28
C VAL A 229 12.38 2.49 -20.01
N ASP A 230 13.26 1.84 -19.27
CA ASP A 230 14.41 1.13 -19.78
C ASP A 230 14.20 -0.39 -19.71
N TYR A 231 14.99 -1.10 -20.53
CA TYR A 231 14.96 -2.56 -20.61
C TYR A 231 16.39 -3.09 -20.55
N PRO A 232 17.10 -2.92 -19.41
CA PRO A 232 18.48 -3.37 -19.25
C PRO A 232 18.58 -4.90 -19.40
N ASP A 233 19.79 -5.37 -19.74
CA ASP A 233 20.08 -6.80 -19.66
C ASP A 233 19.91 -7.31 -18.23
N TRP A 234 19.32 -8.50 -18.07
CA TRP A 234 19.02 -9.08 -16.75
C TRP A 234 20.28 -9.24 -15.88
N GLN A 235 21.41 -9.67 -16.48
CA GLN A 235 22.68 -9.85 -15.77
C GLN A 235 23.25 -8.52 -15.25
N LEU A 236 22.99 -7.43 -15.97
CA LEU A 236 23.40 -6.09 -15.57
C LEU A 236 22.48 -5.52 -14.49
N ALA A 237 21.17 -5.57 -14.72
CA ALA A 237 20.17 -5.06 -13.77
C ALA A 237 20.33 -5.69 -12.38
N TYR A 238 20.55 -7.00 -12.33
CA TYR A 238 20.66 -7.82 -11.14
C TYR A 238 22.09 -8.32 -10.87
N ALA A 239 23.10 -7.54 -11.24
CA ALA A 239 24.50 -7.82 -10.94
C ALA A 239 24.75 -7.89 -9.42
N PRO A 240 25.78 -8.62 -8.94
CA PRO A 240 26.05 -8.76 -7.50
C PRO A 240 26.56 -7.48 -6.85
N THR A 241 27.03 -6.51 -7.64
CA THR A 241 27.53 -5.21 -7.20
C THR A 241 26.95 -4.11 -8.08
N ALA A 242 26.81 -2.92 -7.51
CA ALA A 242 26.36 -1.75 -8.27
C ALA A 242 27.32 -1.44 -9.43
N ALA A 243 26.73 -1.21 -10.60
CA ALA A 243 27.40 -0.81 -11.83
C ALA A 243 26.45 0.07 -12.65
N ASP A 244 26.97 0.80 -13.59
CA ASP A 244 26.15 1.61 -14.49
C ASP A 244 25.07 0.75 -15.19
N GLY A 245 23.79 1.15 -15.05
CA GLY A 245 22.63 0.40 -15.53
C GLY A 245 22.11 -0.70 -14.58
N SER A 246 22.73 -0.92 -13.40
CA SER A 246 22.17 -1.76 -12.35
C SER A 246 21.01 -1.04 -11.63
N ILE A 247 20.14 -1.80 -10.96
CA ILE A 247 18.97 -1.20 -10.29
C ILE A 247 19.39 -0.15 -9.26
N GLN A 248 20.41 -0.42 -8.42
CA GLN A 248 20.90 0.56 -7.47
C GLN A 248 21.39 1.84 -8.15
N SER A 249 22.17 1.74 -9.24
CA SER A 249 22.66 2.94 -9.93
C SER A 249 21.52 3.77 -10.51
N LEU A 250 20.47 3.13 -11.05
CA LEU A 250 19.29 3.82 -11.53
C LEU A 250 18.51 4.51 -10.39
N VAL A 251 18.41 3.86 -9.22
CA VAL A 251 17.80 4.46 -8.03
C VAL A 251 18.59 5.69 -7.56
N GLU A 252 19.90 5.60 -7.53
CA GLU A 252 20.78 6.72 -7.12
C GLU A 252 20.74 7.86 -8.13
N GLU A 253 20.59 7.58 -9.43
CA GLU A 253 20.53 8.58 -10.50
C GLU A 253 19.16 9.28 -10.56
N HIS A 254 18.05 8.53 -10.45
CA HIS A 254 16.70 9.06 -10.75
C HIS A 254 15.84 9.26 -9.51
N GLY A 255 16.17 8.66 -8.39
CA GLY A 255 15.45 8.74 -7.13
C GLY A 255 14.22 7.84 -7.04
N ARG A 256 13.38 7.79 -8.07
CA ARG A 256 12.16 6.96 -8.10
C ARG A 256 12.27 5.91 -9.18
N VAL A 257 12.43 4.65 -8.78
CA VAL A 257 12.60 3.51 -9.69
C VAL A 257 11.67 2.37 -9.30
N GLN A 258 11.05 1.78 -10.30
CA GLN A 258 10.26 0.56 -10.19
C GLN A 258 10.76 -0.43 -11.25
N ALA A 259 11.24 -1.58 -10.82
CA ALA A 259 11.70 -2.66 -11.68
C ALA A 259 10.69 -3.80 -11.67
N LEU A 260 10.22 -4.19 -12.85
CA LEU A 260 9.30 -5.31 -13.05
C LEU A 260 9.99 -6.36 -13.91
N TRP A 261 10.27 -7.51 -13.35
CA TRP A 261 10.84 -8.62 -14.12
C TRP A 261 9.79 -9.72 -14.32
N PHE A 262 9.46 -9.93 -15.58
CA PHE A 262 8.56 -11.00 -16.01
C PHE A 262 9.30 -12.32 -16.10
N PRO A 263 8.83 -13.41 -15.46
CA PRO A 263 9.49 -14.72 -15.48
C PRO A 263 9.85 -15.18 -16.88
N PHE A 264 11.00 -15.86 -17.00
CA PHE A 264 11.50 -16.42 -18.28
C PHE A 264 11.81 -15.39 -19.37
N THR A 265 11.95 -14.11 -19.01
CA THR A 265 12.45 -13.04 -19.90
C THR A 265 13.89 -12.66 -19.53
N GLN A 266 14.61 -12.05 -20.48
CA GLN A 266 16.02 -11.67 -20.29
C GLN A 266 16.23 -10.20 -19.96
N THR A 267 15.16 -9.43 -19.87
CA THR A 267 15.22 -8.00 -19.57
C THR A 267 14.08 -7.62 -18.63
N PRO A 268 14.35 -7.02 -17.47
CA PRO A 268 13.29 -6.36 -16.71
C PRO A 268 12.80 -5.10 -17.45
N LEU A 269 11.57 -4.71 -17.16
CA LEU A 269 11.07 -3.37 -17.42
C LEU A 269 11.42 -2.51 -16.21
N VAL A 270 12.20 -1.46 -16.41
CA VAL A 270 12.58 -0.52 -15.36
C VAL A 270 12.02 0.84 -15.71
N GLN A 271 11.01 1.28 -14.97
CA GLN A 271 10.54 2.66 -15.10
C GLN A 271 11.14 3.52 -14.00
N HIS A 272 11.55 4.71 -14.39
CA HIS A 272 12.07 5.70 -13.47
C HIS A 272 11.43 7.07 -13.69
N PHE A 273 11.37 7.85 -12.61
CA PHE A 273 10.79 9.19 -12.61
C PHE A 273 11.81 10.15 -12.03
N THR A 274 12.31 11.04 -12.88
CA THR A 274 13.29 12.05 -12.50
C THR A 274 12.58 13.37 -12.21
N GLU A 275 12.89 14.00 -11.10
CA GLU A 275 12.41 15.35 -10.82
C GLU A 275 13.14 16.35 -11.73
N GLU A 276 12.36 17.17 -12.44
CA GLU A 276 12.87 18.13 -13.40
C GLU A 276 12.17 19.48 -13.27
N GLY A 277 12.75 20.51 -13.87
CA GLY A 277 12.09 21.79 -14.03
C GLY A 277 10.99 21.76 -15.10
N TYR A 278 10.43 22.92 -15.38
CA TYR A 278 9.48 23.07 -16.46
C TYR A 278 10.10 22.71 -17.82
N VAL A 279 9.53 21.74 -18.52
CA VAL A 279 9.90 21.38 -19.88
C VAL A 279 8.85 21.90 -20.86
N GLU A 280 9.27 22.64 -21.88
CA GLU A 280 8.38 23.12 -22.93
C GLU A 280 8.05 21.98 -23.90
N GLY A 281 6.77 21.76 -24.19
CA GLY A 281 6.31 20.70 -25.10
C GLY A 281 5.04 20.01 -24.66
N PRO A 282 4.67 18.90 -25.31
CA PRO A 282 3.52 18.09 -24.94
C PRO A 282 3.68 17.52 -23.52
N ARG A 283 2.64 17.66 -22.70
CA ARG A 283 2.62 17.15 -21.33
C ARG A 283 1.46 16.23 -21.11
N VAL A 284 1.66 15.31 -20.18
CA VAL A 284 0.60 14.50 -19.63
C VAL A 284 -0.25 15.39 -18.72
N THR A 285 -1.50 15.59 -19.10
CA THR A 285 -2.47 16.45 -18.38
C THR A 285 -3.49 15.64 -17.58
N GLU A 286 -3.45 14.31 -17.70
CA GLU A 286 -4.26 13.36 -16.96
C GLU A 286 -3.35 12.22 -16.46
N PRO A 287 -3.71 11.48 -15.40
CA PRO A 287 -2.89 10.37 -14.90
C PRO A 287 -2.52 9.38 -16.00
N LEU A 288 -1.22 9.09 -16.11
CA LEU A 288 -0.72 8.10 -17.06
C LEU A 288 -1.36 6.74 -16.78
N THR A 289 -1.94 6.15 -17.82
CA THR A 289 -2.54 4.82 -17.72
C THR A 289 -1.57 3.78 -18.24
N VAL A 290 -1.09 2.90 -17.36
CA VAL A 290 -0.35 1.70 -17.78
C VAL A 290 -1.37 0.62 -18.12
N ARG A 291 -1.64 0.41 -19.41
CA ARG A 291 -2.50 -0.68 -19.91
C ARG A 291 -1.64 -1.74 -20.56
N LEU A 292 -1.95 -3.01 -20.30
CA LEU A 292 -1.33 -4.14 -21.02
C LEU A 292 -1.68 -4.14 -22.52
N SER A 293 -2.83 -3.60 -22.88
CA SER A 293 -3.21 -3.32 -24.26
C SER A 293 -4.27 -2.21 -24.27
N PRO A 294 -4.06 -1.09 -24.99
CA PRO A 294 -5.07 -0.04 -25.09
C PRO A 294 -6.32 -0.46 -25.87
N ASP A 295 -6.21 -1.47 -26.71
CA ASP A 295 -7.28 -1.91 -27.62
C ASP A 295 -8.15 -3.05 -27.09
N LEU A 296 -7.73 -3.71 -25.99
CA LEU A 296 -8.49 -4.81 -25.40
C LEU A 296 -9.25 -4.37 -24.16
N PRO A 297 -10.54 -4.68 -24.04
CA PRO A 297 -11.29 -4.47 -22.81
C PRO A 297 -10.63 -5.20 -21.64
N THR A 298 -10.47 -4.53 -20.49
CA THR A 298 -9.87 -5.11 -19.27
C THR A 298 -10.56 -6.40 -18.82
N ALA A 299 -11.87 -6.51 -19.03
CA ALA A 299 -12.61 -7.74 -18.77
C ALA A 299 -12.09 -8.92 -19.59
N PHE A 300 -11.69 -8.69 -20.85
CA PHE A 300 -11.10 -9.73 -21.70
C PHE A 300 -9.69 -10.11 -21.21
N THR A 301 -8.86 -9.13 -20.89
CA THR A 301 -7.52 -9.37 -20.36
C THR A 301 -7.58 -10.14 -19.03
N THR A 302 -8.49 -9.77 -18.14
CA THR A 302 -8.74 -10.47 -16.88
C THR A 302 -9.22 -11.91 -17.10
N ALA A 303 -10.18 -12.13 -17.99
CA ALA A 303 -10.68 -13.46 -18.29
C ALA A 303 -9.59 -14.34 -18.95
N PHE A 304 -8.77 -13.77 -19.82
CA PHE A 304 -7.66 -14.46 -20.46
C PHE A 304 -6.60 -14.89 -19.43
N THR A 305 -6.17 -13.99 -18.55
CA THR A 305 -5.17 -14.33 -17.53
C THR A 305 -5.71 -15.33 -16.51
N GLN A 306 -7.01 -15.27 -16.15
CA GLN A 306 -7.63 -16.30 -15.33
C GLN A 306 -7.70 -17.67 -16.05
N ALA A 307 -7.91 -17.67 -17.37
CA ALA A 307 -7.85 -18.90 -18.17
C ALA A 307 -6.44 -19.51 -18.20
N LEU A 308 -5.39 -18.69 -18.08
CA LEU A 308 -4.00 -19.17 -17.98
C LEU A 308 -3.74 -19.98 -16.70
N ALA A 309 -4.48 -19.75 -15.62
CA ALA A 309 -4.40 -20.59 -14.42
C ALA A 309 -4.73 -22.07 -14.72
N HIS A 310 -5.47 -22.35 -15.79
CA HIS A 310 -5.76 -23.70 -16.26
C HIS A 310 -4.74 -24.22 -17.28
N LEU A 311 -3.84 -23.37 -17.77
CA LEU A 311 -2.81 -23.67 -18.76
C LEU A 311 -1.45 -23.07 -18.36
N PRO A 312 -0.94 -23.38 -17.15
CA PRO A 312 0.23 -22.72 -16.58
C PRO A 312 1.49 -22.87 -17.46
N TRP A 313 1.63 -23.95 -18.20
CA TRP A 313 2.74 -24.19 -19.13
C TRP A 313 2.85 -23.15 -20.26
N LEU A 314 1.83 -22.33 -20.49
CA LEU A 314 1.88 -21.19 -21.43
C LEU A 314 2.58 -19.96 -20.83
N THR A 315 2.83 -19.93 -19.52
CA THR A 315 3.44 -18.78 -18.83
C THR A 315 4.67 -18.23 -19.56
N PRO A 316 5.69 -19.02 -19.94
CA PRO A 316 6.87 -18.47 -20.61
C PRO A 316 6.58 -17.79 -21.95
N LEU A 317 5.56 -18.25 -22.68
CA LEU A 317 5.14 -17.63 -23.94
C LEU A 317 4.40 -16.32 -23.70
N VAL A 318 3.50 -16.32 -22.73
CA VAL A 318 2.67 -15.15 -22.38
C VAL A 318 3.53 -14.02 -21.83
N GLU A 319 4.48 -14.32 -20.94
CA GLU A 319 5.37 -13.31 -20.36
C GLU A 319 6.26 -12.64 -21.42
N ARG A 320 6.79 -13.40 -22.36
CA ARG A 320 7.54 -12.83 -23.48
C ARG A 320 6.67 -11.97 -24.40
N ALA A 321 5.41 -12.35 -24.61
CA ALA A 321 4.46 -11.55 -25.38
C ALA A 321 4.08 -10.26 -24.63
N THR A 322 3.81 -10.35 -23.34
CA THR A 322 3.53 -9.21 -22.45
C THR A 322 4.69 -8.21 -22.47
N LEU A 323 5.91 -8.65 -22.26
CA LEU A 323 7.09 -7.76 -22.29
C LEU A 323 7.27 -7.09 -23.67
N ARG A 324 7.02 -7.82 -24.75
CA ARG A 324 7.09 -7.25 -26.11
C ARG A 324 6.06 -6.16 -26.31
N GLU A 325 4.83 -6.38 -25.85
CA GLU A 325 3.76 -5.39 -25.93
C GLU A 325 4.06 -4.17 -25.08
N MET A 326 4.52 -4.37 -23.85
CA MET A 326 4.91 -3.26 -22.98
C MET A 326 6.05 -2.43 -23.57
N ARG A 327 7.02 -3.08 -24.23
CA ARG A 327 8.11 -2.38 -24.93
C ARG A 327 7.63 -1.58 -26.14
N HIS A 328 6.55 -2.02 -26.79
CA HIS A 328 5.90 -1.27 -27.86
C HIS A 328 5.14 -0.06 -27.34
N LEU A 329 4.41 -0.22 -26.22
CA LEU A 329 3.64 0.85 -25.58
C LEU A 329 4.49 1.88 -24.83
N SER A 330 5.65 1.46 -24.34
CA SER A 330 6.61 2.30 -23.62
C SER A 330 8.00 2.11 -24.19
N PRO A 331 8.29 2.66 -25.38
CA PRO A 331 9.61 2.52 -25.99
C PRO A 331 10.69 3.26 -25.21
N PRO A 332 11.94 2.79 -25.17
CA PRO A 332 13.00 3.35 -24.34
C PRO A 332 13.39 4.78 -24.70
N ASP A 333 13.15 5.18 -25.96
CA ASP A 333 13.48 6.52 -26.44
C ASP A 333 12.38 7.55 -26.19
N HIS A 334 11.28 7.16 -25.54
CA HIS A 334 10.17 8.04 -25.25
C HIS A 334 10.16 8.48 -23.80
N GLU A 335 10.01 9.77 -23.61
CA GLU A 335 9.91 10.41 -22.31
C GLU A 335 8.55 11.13 -22.16
N TRP A 336 7.91 10.92 -21.03
CA TRP A 336 6.66 11.58 -20.66
C TRP A 336 6.96 12.62 -19.60
N HIS A 337 6.37 13.81 -19.72
CA HIS A 337 6.51 14.91 -18.77
C HIS A 337 5.17 15.30 -18.18
N GLY A 338 5.11 15.55 -16.88
CA GLY A 338 3.88 15.97 -16.21
C GLY A 338 4.10 16.38 -14.76
N THR A 339 3.04 16.84 -14.09
CA THR A 339 3.07 17.04 -12.64
C THR A 339 3.19 15.71 -11.92
N SER A 340 3.68 15.71 -10.67
CA SER A 340 3.82 14.49 -9.88
C SER A 340 2.52 13.70 -9.81
N GLY A 341 1.36 14.37 -9.67
CA GLY A 341 0.04 13.73 -9.65
C GLY A 341 -0.30 12.98 -10.93
N ASN A 342 0.04 13.54 -12.11
CA ASN A 342 -0.21 12.88 -13.38
C ASN A 342 0.78 11.74 -13.69
N MET A 343 1.97 11.78 -13.10
CA MET A 343 3.02 10.82 -13.39
C MET A 343 3.01 9.63 -12.43
N LEU A 344 2.65 9.82 -11.15
CA LEU A 344 2.72 8.77 -10.12
C LEU A 344 1.40 8.00 -9.93
N LEU A 345 0.23 8.54 -10.34
CA LEU A 345 -1.07 7.86 -10.23
C LEU A 345 -1.36 7.01 -11.47
N TYR A 346 -0.61 5.96 -11.72
CA TYR A 346 -0.66 5.17 -12.95
C TYR A 346 -1.47 3.86 -12.85
N VAL A 347 -1.85 3.40 -11.66
CA VAL A 347 -2.64 2.17 -11.48
C VAL A 347 -4.12 2.50 -11.60
N GLN A 348 -4.76 2.05 -12.65
CA GLN A 348 -6.19 2.31 -12.88
C GLN A 348 -7.08 1.28 -12.15
N HIS A 349 -8.32 1.68 -11.86
CA HIS A 349 -9.31 0.83 -11.19
C HIS A 349 -9.54 -0.50 -11.93
N ASP A 350 -9.43 -0.51 -13.24
CA ASP A 350 -9.65 -1.64 -14.11
C ASP A 350 -8.38 -2.44 -14.46
N THR A 351 -7.26 -2.20 -13.77
CA THR A 351 -6.00 -2.95 -13.92
C THR A 351 -6.21 -4.45 -13.64
N LEU A 352 -5.37 -5.28 -14.24
CA LEU A 352 -5.37 -6.73 -14.07
C LEU A 352 -5.40 -7.15 -12.59
N ARG A 353 -6.32 -8.06 -12.25
CA ARG A 353 -6.45 -8.59 -10.89
C ARG A 353 -5.34 -9.60 -10.60
N VAL A 354 -4.58 -9.34 -9.57
CA VAL A 354 -3.43 -10.14 -9.16
C VAL A 354 -3.47 -10.41 -7.66
N VAL A 355 -2.66 -11.36 -7.23
CA VAL A 355 -2.29 -11.59 -5.84
C VAL A 355 -0.78 -11.43 -5.70
N SER A 356 -0.32 -11.01 -4.53
CA SER A 356 1.10 -10.76 -4.29
C SER A 356 1.52 -11.20 -2.91
N LEU A 357 2.65 -11.90 -2.81
CA LEU A 357 3.47 -11.98 -1.60
C LEU A 357 4.34 -10.74 -1.56
N ALA A 358 4.33 -9.96 -0.46
CA ALA A 358 5.13 -8.75 -0.39
C ALA A 358 5.75 -8.49 0.98
N TYR A 359 6.99 -8.01 0.93
CA TYR A 359 7.82 -7.67 2.10
C TYR A 359 8.62 -6.39 1.88
N ALA A 360 8.84 -5.67 2.98
CA ALA A 360 9.81 -4.61 3.12
C ALA A 360 11.12 -5.22 3.64
N ILE A 361 12.21 -5.09 2.89
CA ILE A 361 13.53 -5.61 3.22
C ILE A 361 14.44 -4.43 3.57
N HIS A 362 14.88 -4.36 4.82
CA HIS A 362 15.66 -3.27 5.36
C HIS A 362 17.16 -3.48 5.13
N VAL A 363 17.81 -2.55 4.44
CA VAL A 363 19.22 -2.63 4.08
C VAL A 363 19.95 -1.30 4.32
N ARG A 364 21.27 -1.35 4.37
CA ARG A 364 22.09 -0.15 4.24
C ARG A 364 22.08 0.35 2.80
N ALA A 365 22.39 1.61 2.58
CA ALA A 365 22.43 2.17 1.22
C ALA A 365 23.39 1.39 0.31
N ASP A 366 24.57 1.04 0.81
CA ASP A 366 25.61 0.30 0.05
C ASP A 366 25.21 -1.15 -0.27
N ASP A 367 24.26 -1.72 0.46
CA ASP A 367 23.87 -3.14 0.35
C ASP A 367 22.65 -3.35 -0.58
N VAL A 368 22.08 -2.29 -1.15
CA VAL A 368 20.86 -2.36 -1.98
C VAL A 368 21.04 -3.31 -3.16
N GLN A 369 22.12 -3.15 -3.95
CA GLN A 369 22.33 -3.98 -5.14
C GLN A 369 22.57 -5.44 -4.81
N SER A 370 23.37 -5.73 -3.78
CA SER A 370 23.65 -7.11 -3.36
C SER A 370 22.39 -7.82 -2.86
N ALA A 371 21.51 -7.11 -2.17
CA ALA A 371 20.22 -7.66 -1.73
C ALA A 371 19.28 -7.91 -2.94
N ILE A 372 19.18 -6.96 -3.86
CA ILE A 372 18.42 -7.11 -5.12
C ILE A 372 18.93 -8.30 -5.95
N HIS A 373 20.26 -8.48 -6.04
CA HIS A 373 20.86 -9.64 -6.67
C HIS A 373 20.37 -10.95 -6.06
N ASP A 374 20.49 -11.09 -4.75
CA ASP A 374 20.10 -12.32 -4.05
C ASP A 374 18.60 -12.63 -4.24
N ILE A 375 17.75 -11.62 -4.14
CA ILE A 375 16.30 -11.70 -4.34
C ILE A 375 15.97 -12.21 -5.74
N ALA A 376 16.50 -11.55 -6.78
CA ALA A 376 16.22 -11.89 -8.17
C ALA A 376 16.77 -13.26 -8.56
N HIS A 377 18.01 -13.58 -8.17
CA HIS A 377 18.63 -14.86 -8.49
C HIS A 377 18.01 -16.05 -7.74
N HIS A 378 17.54 -15.84 -6.51
CA HIS A 378 16.82 -16.91 -5.82
C HIS A 378 15.46 -17.17 -6.47
N PHE A 379 14.73 -16.09 -6.80
CA PHE A 379 13.46 -16.20 -7.52
C PHE A 379 13.61 -16.92 -8.84
N ASP A 380 14.62 -16.56 -9.65
CA ASP A 380 14.93 -17.22 -10.93
C ASP A 380 15.22 -18.73 -10.76
N ARG A 381 16.07 -19.09 -9.79
CA ARG A 381 16.35 -20.51 -9.50
C ARG A 381 15.08 -21.29 -9.16
N MET A 382 14.26 -20.77 -8.26
CA MET A 382 13.01 -21.42 -7.88
C MET A 382 12.06 -21.58 -9.07
N LEU A 383 11.92 -20.55 -9.93
CA LEU A 383 11.11 -20.64 -11.15
C LEU A 383 11.61 -21.78 -12.05
N HIS A 384 12.93 -21.91 -12.25
CA HIS A 384 13.51 -22.98 -13.07
C HIS A 384 13.32 -24.36 -12.43
N ASP A 385 13.44 -24.50 -11.12
CA ASP A 385 13.23 -25.75 -10.40
C ASP A 385 11.77 -26.22 -10.55
N TYR A 386 10.80 -25.32 -10.39
CA TYR A 386 9.39 -25.62 -10.63
C TYR A 386 9.10 -25.95 -12.09
N ALA A 387 9.67 -25.20 -13.04
CA ALA A 387 9.50 -25.45 -14.47
C ALA A 387 10.08 -26.81 -14.88
N HIS A 388 11.24 -27.23 -14.35
CA HIS A 388 11.81 -28.57 -14.55
C HIS A 388 10.90 -29.68 -14.00
N ALA A 389 10.12 -29.40 -12.95
CA ALA A 389 9.09 -30.29 -12.43
C ALA A 389 7.77 -30.24 -13.21
N GLY A 390 7.69 -29.41 -14.26
CA GLY A 390 6.50 -29.24 -15.10
C GLY A 390 5.46 -28.25 -14.56
N HIS A 391 5.87 -27.31 -13.71
CA HIS A 391 5.01 -26.34 -13.04
C HIS A 391 5.47 -24.90 -13.28
N ASP A 392 4.54 -24.01 -13.56
CA ASP A 392 4.80 -22.57 -13.71
C ASP A 392 3.85 -21.79 -12.75
N PRO A 393 4.17 -21.68 -11.44
CA PRO A 393 3.26 -21.15 -10.43
C PRO A 393 3.10 -19.63 -10.47
N ILE A 394 4.03 -18.91 -11.10
CA ILE A 394 4.05 -17.44 -11.18
C ILE A 394 3.95 -17.03 -12.65
N ASN A 395 2.89 -16.27 -12.97
CA ASN A 395 2.57 -15.80 -14.32
C ASN A 395 2.36 -14.29 -14.41
N SER A 396 3.11 -13.53 -13.62
CA SER A 396 3.20 -12.07 -13.69
C SER A 396 4.63 -11.65 -13.36
N CYS A 397 4.90 -10.75 -12.44
CA CYS A 397 6.25 -10.23 -12.26
C CYS A 397 6.79 -10.34 -10.84
N LEU A 398 8.11 -10.32 -10.72
CA LEU A 398 8.81 -9.86 -9.54
C LEU A 398 8.96 -8.34 -9.67
N GLU A 399 8.27 -7.58 -8.82
CA GLU A 399 8.39 -6.14 -8.75
C GLU A 399 9.30 -5.75 -7.60
N MET A 400 10.18 -4.78 -7.83
CA MET A 400 11.05 -4.20 -6.82
C MET A 400 11.01 -2.69 -6.88
N ARG A 401 10.94 -2.06 -5.71
CA ARG A 401 11.01 -0.61 -5.51
C ARG A 401 11.95 -0.32 -4.35
N VAL A 402 12.56 0.85 -4.34
CA VAL A 402 13.44 1.28 -3.24
C VAL A 402 12.92 2.59 -2.70
N THR A 403 12.84 2.69 -1.37
CA THR A 403 12.54 3.94 -0.66
C THR A 403 13.57 4.21 0.42
N ASP A 404 13.56 5.42 0.98
CA ASP A 404 14.18 5.69 2.27
C ASP A 404 13.40 4.99 3.39
N VAL A 405 14.00 4.89 4.57
CA VAL A 405 13.29 4.47 5.79
C VAL A 405 12.46 5.63 6.35
N ASP A 406 11.45 5.32 7.16
CA ASP A 406 10.68 6.34 7.88
C ASP A 406 11.52 7.01 8.98
N ARG A 407 11.55 8.32 8.96
CA ARG A 407 12.31 9.14 9.91
C ARG A 407 11.39 10.10 10.66
N ALA A 408 11.10 9.78 11.92
CA ALA A 408 10.24 10.62 12.75
C ALA A 408 10.81 12.03 12.96
N ASP A 409 12.15 12.17 13.01
CA ASP A 409 12.85 13.46 13.12
C ASP A 409 12.74 14.33 11.86
N ALA A 410 12.44 13.74 10.70
CA ALA A 410 12.25 14.45 9.43
C ALA A 410 10.84 15.02 9.24
N VAL A 411 9.86 14.63 10.05
CA VAL A 411 8.45 15.03 9.92
C VAL A 411 8.26 16.55 10.05
N GLY A 412 9.17 17.23 10.76
CA GLY A 412 9.11 18.68 10.96
C GLY A 412 8.35 19.08 12.25
N MET A 413 8.10 18.13 13.13
CA MET A 413 7.51 18.35 14.45
C MET A 413 8.51 17.87 15.52
N PRO A 414 8.99 18.75 16.42
CA PRO A 414 9.87 18.33 17.54
C PRO A 414 9.18 17.27 18.42
N GLY A 415 9.90 16.20 18.74
CA GLY A 415 9.36 15.12 19.57
C GLY A 415 8.45 14.15 18.85
N ALA A 416 8.35 14.23 17.52
CA ALA A 416 7.53 13.31 16.71
C ALA A 416 7.88 11.84 16.99
N VAL A 417 6.86 11.02 17.25
CA VAL A 417 7.03 9.59 17.51
C VAL A 417 7.05 8.78 16.21
N PRO A 418 7.76 7.64 16.15
CA PRO A 418 7.73 6.75 14.99
C PRO A 418 6.38 6.03 14.88
N ALA A 419 5.98 5.64 13.66
CA ALA A 419 4.84 4.75 13.44
C ALA A 419 5.26 3.30 13.74
N LEU A 420 4.82 2.74 14.86
CA LEU A 420 5.29 1.42 15.36
C LEU A 420 5.13 0.29 14.35
N LEU A 421 4.06 0.31 13.57
CA LEU A 421 3.72 -0.74 12.61
C LEU A 421 4.03 -0.36 11.17
N SER A 422 4.70 0.78 10.94
CA SER A 422 5.12 1.11 9.59
C SER A 422 6.07 0.04 9.04
N PRO A 423 5.77 -0.50 7.85
CA PRO A 423 6.73 -1.37 7.18
C PRO A 423 8.05 -0.66 6.84
N GLY A 424 8.05 0.67 6.71
CA GLY A 424 9.24 1.50 6.47
C GLY A 424 10.02 1.90 7.73
N LEU A 425 9.55 1.54 8.95
CA LEU A 425 10.25 1.88 10.18
C LEU A 425 11.64 1.22 10.24
N PRO A 426 12.74 1.96 10.45
CA PRO A 426 14.10 1.43 10.41
C PRO A 426 14.31 0.17 11.27
N MET A 427 15.08 -0.77 10.75
CA MET A 427 15.53 -1.98 11.46
C MET A 427 17.06 -1.97 11.53
N GLY A 428 17.61 -1.92 12.77
CA GLY A 428 19.05 -1.83 12.97
C GLY A 428 19.66 -0.56 12.37
N ASP A 429 20.62 -0.74 11.48
CA ASP A 429 21.36 0.33 10.78
C ASP A 429 20.85 0.59 9.35
N SER A 430 19.61 0.18 9.05
CA SER A 430 19.05 0.34 7.70
C SER A 430 18.81 1.82 7.36
N GLU A 431 19.09 2.15 6.10
CA GLU A 431 18.90 3.47 5.49
C GLU A 431 17.91 3.42 4.34
N ARG A 432 17.71 2.21 3.76
CA ARG A 432 16.83 1.96 2.62
C ARG A 432 15.89 0.79 2.90
N VAL A 433 14.78 0.79 2.20
CA VAL A 433 13.83 -0.32 2.14
C VAL A 433 13.69 -0.78 0.71
N ILE A 434 13.95 -2.05 0.46
CA ILE A 434 13.61 -2.71 -0.80
C ILE A 434 12.23 -3.34 -0.61
N TRP A 435 11.26 -2.85 -1.35
CA TRP A 435 9.92 -3.42 -1.41
C TRP A 435 9.88 -4.45 -2.52
N ILE A 436 9.47 -5.66 -2.19
CA ILE A 436 9.31 -6.73 -3.16
C ILE A 436 7.85 -7.16 -3.24
N ASP A 437 7.36 -7.35 -4.45
CA ASP A 437 6.08 -7.94 -4.77
C ASP A 437 6.30 -9.13 -5.71
N LEU A 438 6.02 -10.34 -5.24
CA LEU A 438 5.94 -11.52 -6.09
C LEU A 438 4.50 -11.65 -6.57
N VAL A 439 4.27 -11.29 -7.81
CA VAL A 439 2.92 -11.13 -8.36
C VAL A 439 2.53 -12.31 -9.22
N THR A 440 1.30 -12.80 -9.03
CA THR A 440 0.68 -13.81 -9.89
C THR A 440 -0.82 -13.59 -10.02
N THR A 441 -1.46 -14.22 -11.01
CA THR A 441 -2.92 -14.16 -11.11
C THR A 441 -3.58 -15.09 -10.07
N PRO A 442 -4.77 -14.74 -9.54
CA PRO A 442 -5.46 -15.61 -8.61
C PRO A 442 -5.77 -16.99 -9.21
N GLY A 443 -5.54 -18.05 -8.43
CA GLY A 443 -5.86 -19.42 -8.81
C GLY A 443 -4.78 -20.18 -9.56
N MET A 444 -3.56 -19.60 -9.69
CA MET A 444 -2.42 -20.32 -10.25
C MET A 444 -2.08 -21.53 -9.37
N PRO A 445 -1.94 -22.73 -9.98
CA PRO A 445 -1.54 -23.94 -9.25
C PRO A 445 -0.16 -23.77 -8.60
N LEU A 446 -0.03 -24.25 -7.36
CA LEU A 446 1.21 -24.22 -6.56
C LEU A 446 1.73 -22.81 -6.23
N ALA A 447 0.95 -21.74 -6.45
CA ALA A 447 1.38 -20.38 -6.14
C ALA A 447 1.63 -20.20 -4.62
N TRP A 448 0.79 -20.80 -3.77
CA TRP A 448 0.96 -20.68 -2.32
C TRP A 448 2.15 -21.49 -1.81
N GLU A 449 2.40 -22.66 -2.37
CA GLU A 449 3.60 -23.47 -2.08
C GLU A 449 4.87 -22.69 -2.48
N PHE A 450 4.89 -22.12 -3.67
CA PHE A 450 6.01 -21.29 -4.14
C PHE A 450 6.23 -20.08 -3.22
N TYR A 451 5.16 -19.39 -2.83
CA TYR A 451 5.25 -18.25 -1.94
C TYR A 451 5.73 -18.66 -0.54
N ALA A 452 5.28 -19.79 0.00
CA ALA A 452 5.72 -20.29 1.30
C ALA A 452 7.22 -20.63 1.30
N GLU A 453 7.72 -21.30 0.26
CA GLU A 453 9.14 -21.61 0.10
C GLU A 453 9.98 -20.34 -0.05
N TYR A 454 9.52 -19.38 -0.87
CA TYR A 454 10.21 -18.11 -1.06
C TYR A 454 10.23 -17.26 0.22
N GLU A 455 9.11 -17.20 0.94
CA GLU A 455 9.01 -16.51 2.23
C GLU A 455 9.96 -17.12 3.27
N ALA A 456 10.01 -18.43 3.37
CA ALA A 456 10.94 -19.12 4.27
C ALA A 456 12.40 -18.79 3.95
N TRP A 457 12.76 -18.70 2.66
CA TRP A 457 14.08 -18.27 2.24
C TRP A 457 14.35 -16.80 2.61
N LEU A 458 13.39 -15.88 2.42
CA LEU A 458 13.54 -14.48 2.82
C LEU A 458 13.89 -14.36 4.30
N TRP A 459 13.17 -15.08 5.18
CA TRP A 459 13.42 -15.07 6.62
C TRP A 459 14.81 -15.62 7.00
N GLN A 460 15.32 -16.57 6.23
CA GLN A 460 16.68 -17.11 6.43
C GLN A 460 17.76 -16.16 5.90
N ARG A 461 17.50 -15.51 4.74
CA ARG A 461 18.49 -14.66 4.08
C ARG A 461 18.62 -13.28 4.73
N PHE A 462 17.53 -12.74 5.24
CA PHE A 462 17.44 -11.40 5.81
C PHE A 462 16.91 -11.43 7.25
N PRO A 463 17.58 -12.15 8.18
CA PRO A 463 17.12 -12.25 9.56
C PRO A 463 17.08 -10.84 10.19
N ASP A 464 16.00 -10.54 10.93
CA ASP A 464 15.79 -9.26 11.61
C ASP A 464 15.81 -8.02 10.67
N ARG A 465 15.52 -8.23 9.38
CA ARG A 465 15.50 -7.18 8.34
C ARG A 465 14.19 -7.15 7.55
N LEU A 466 13.18 -7.92 7.96
CA LEU A 466 11.92 -8.06 7.24
C LEU A 466 10.74 -7.46 8.00
N ARG A 467 9.86 -6.79 7.26
CA ARG A 467 8.52 -6.43 7.70
C ARG A 467 7.49 -6.82 6.64
N PRO A 468 6.32 -7.36 7.03
CA PRO A 468 5.25 -7.62 6.08
C PRO A 468 4.74 -6.31 5.46
N GLU A 469 4.43 -6.33 4.18
CA GLU A 469 3.55 -5.31 3.60
C GLU A 469 2.10 -5.68 3.96
N TRP A 470 1.51 -4.95 4.90
CA TRP A 470 0.26 -5.34 5.57
C TRP A 470 -0.92 -5.58 4.64
N SER A 471 -0.95 -4.91 3.50
CA SER A 471 -2.03 -5.05 2.51
C SER A 471 -1.95 -6.33 1.68
N LYS A 472 -0.82 -7.02 1.68
CA LYS A 472 -0.49 -8.13 0.77
C LYS A 472 -0.59 -9.49 1.47
N ALA A 473 -0.20 -10.57 0.76
CA ALA A 473 -0.01 -11.87 1.35
C ALA A 473 1.31 -11.90 2.14
N TRP A 474 1.29 -12.51 3.29
CA TRP A 474 2.42 -12.82 4.18
C TRP A 474 2.00 -13.94 5.13
N ALA A 475 2.92 -14.53 5.88
CA ALA A 475 2.70 -15.72 6.69
C ALA A 475 2.04 -16.84 5.88
N VAL A 476 2.68 -17.19 4.75
CA VAL A 476 2.11 -18.09 3.75
C VAL A 476 2.49 -19.54 4.06
N SER A 477 1.51 -20.43 3.97
CA SER A 477 1.72 -21.87 3.92
C SER A 477 1.03 -22.47 2.69
N ALA A 478 1.12 -23.77 2.48
CA ALA A 478 0.38 -24.45 1.41
C ALA A 478 -1.15 -24.27 1.51
N ASP A 479 -1.65 -23.96 2.71
CA ASP A 479 -3.08 -23.67 2.95
C ASP A 479 -3.47 -22.23 2.59
N GLY A 480 -2.50 -21.40 2.18
CA GLY A 480 -2.70 -20.01 1.78
C GLY A 480 -2.02 -19.00 2.70
N PRO A 481 -2.29 -17.70 2.47
CA PRO A 481 -1.70 -16.61 3.25
C PRO A 481 -2.31 -16.50 4.65
N TRP A 482 -1.57 -15.85 5.57
CA TRP A 482 -1.92 -15.60 6.98
C TRP A 482 -2.15 -16.90 7.79
N THR A 483 -1.48 -17.98 7.42
CA THR A 483 -1.64 -19.31 8.02
C THR A 483 -0.35 -19.89 8.57
N ASP A 484 0.84 -19.41 8.16
CA ASP A 484 2.11 -19.89 8.71
C ASP A 484 2.25 -19.52 10.20
N PRO A 485 2.33 -20.53 11.10
CA PRO A 485 2.32 -20.27 12.54
C PRO A 485 3.61 -19.59 13.04
N VAL A 486 4.73 -19.76 12.36
CA VAL A 486 6.03 -19.21 12.78
C VAL A 486 6.04 -17.70 12.49
N VAL A 487 5.68 -17.31 11.27
CA VAL A 487 5.59 -15.90 10.89
C VAL A 487 4.50 -15.20 11.68
N LEU A 488 3.34 -15.84 11.89
CA LEU A 488 2.27 -15.29 12.74
C LEU A 488 2.73 -15.06 14.18
N ALA A 489 3.51 -15.96 14.76
CA ALA A 489 4.05 -15.77 16.12
C ALA A 489 5.01 -14.56 16.18
N TRP A 490 5.87 -14.41 15.17
CA TRP A 490 6.74 -13.24 15.06
C TRP A 490 5.92 -11.93 14.92
N VAL A 491 4.91 -11.92 14.06
CA VAL A 491 4.03 -10.75 13.87
C VAL A 491 3.33 -10.36 15.16
N ARG A 492 2.77 -11.34 15.90
CA ARG A 492 2.14 -11.09 17.21
C ARG A 492 3.08 -10.38 18.18
N GLU A 493 4.32 -10.83 18.24
CA GLU A 493 5.34 -10.21 19.09
C GLU A 493 5.66 -8.78 18.63
N ALA A 494 5.83 -8.58 17.33
CA ALA A 494 6.14 -7.28 16.74
C ALA A 494 5.04 -6.23 16.96
N ILE A 495 3.75 -6.64 16.91
CA ILE A 495 2.63 -5.71 17.08
C ILE A 495 2.23 -5.50 18.55
N ARG A 496 2.75 -6.29 19.50
CA ARG A 496 2.35 -6.25 20.91
C ARG A 496 2.34 -4.84 21.54
N PRO A 497 3.32 -3.96 21.28
CA PRO A 497 3.29 -2.59 21.79
C PRO A 497 2.08 -1.79 21.29
N ALA A 498 1.70 -1.96 20.03
CA ALA A 498 0.52 -1.30 19.46
C ALA A 498 -0.79 -1.87 20.02
N VAL A 499 -0.86 -3.20 20.21
CA VAL A 499 -2.03 -3.88 20.78
C VAL A 499 -2.38 -3.35 22.18
N ALA A 500 -1.38 -3.06 23.02
CA ALA A 500 -1.60 -2.45 24.33
C ALA A 500 -2.29 -1.07 24.23
N THR A 501 -1.81 -0.22 23.33
CA THR A 501 -2.41 1.10 23.07
C THR A 501 -3.81 0.97 22.47
N TRP A 502 -4.02 0.09 21.50
CA TRP A 502 -5.35 -0.16 20.93
C TRP A 502 -6.35 -0.62 21.98
N GLY A 503 -5.94 -1.51 22.91
CA GLY A 503 -6.80 -1.96 23.99
C GLY A 503 -7.19 -0.84 24.96
N ALA A 504 -6.30 0.14 25.19
CA ALA A 504 -6.60 1.31 26.01
C ALA A 504 -7.54 2.31 25.31
N LEU A 505 -7.40 2.46 23.99
CA LEU A 505 -8.17 3.41 23.18
C LEU A 505 -9.46 2.81 22.57
N ASP A 506 -9.66 1.51 22.69
CA ASP A 506 -10.85 0.77 22.25
C ASP A 506 -11.21 -0.32 23.29
N ALA A 507 -11.58 0.11 24.48
CA ALA A 507 -11.80 -0.76 25.65
C ALA A 507 -12.89 -1.84 25.41
N ARG A 508 -13.84 -1.59 24.51
CA ARG A 508 -14.90 -2.56 24.15
C ARG A 508 -14.60 -3.39 22.90
N GLY A 509 -13.46 -3.14 22.21
CA GLY A 509 -13.05 -3.88 21.03
C GLY A 509 -13.94 -3.65 19.81
N VAL A 510 -14.51 -2.45 19.68
CA VAL A 510 -15.41 -2.08 18.58
C VAL A 510 -14.70 -2.09 17.23
N PHE A 511 -13.42 -1.75 17.20
CA PHE A 511 -12.63 -1.68 15.97
C PHE A 511 -11.86 -2.99 15.65
N GLY A 512 -12.27 -4.12 16.23
CA GLY A 512 -11.69 -5.43 15.96
C GLY A 512 -12.08 -6.02 14.60
N SER A 513 -11.27 -6.97 14.09
CA SER A 513 -11.60 -7.84 12.96
C SER A 513 -11.13 -9.26 13.25
N PRO A 514 -11.60 -10.29 12.51
CA PRO A 514 -11.15 -11.66 12.71
C PRO A 514 -9.63 -11.83 12.61
N LEU A 515 -8.98 -11.18 11.64
CA LEU A 515 -7.52 -11.21 11.53
C LEU A 515 -6.84 -10.52 12.72
N LEU A 516 -7.32 -9.35 13.14
CA LEU A 516 -6.77 -8.65 14.31
C LEU A 516 -6.92 -9.48 15.59
N ASP A 517 -8.02 -10.22 15.75
CA ASP A 517 -8.20 -11.12 16.89
C ASP A 517 -7.17 -12.25 16.88
N ARG A 518 -6.91 -12.84 15.70
CA ARG A 518 -5.85 -13.86 15.54
C ARG A 518 -4.46 -13.30 15.86
N LEU A 519 -4.21 -12.05 15.51
CA LEU A 519 -2.94 -11.37 15.79
C LEU A 519 -2.79 -10.92 17.26
N ARG A 520 -3.90 -10.69 17.97
CA ARG A 520 -3.90 -10.30 19.39
C ARG A 520 -3.84 -11.52 20.34
N ALA A 521 -4.23 -12.71 19.86
CA ALA A 521 -4.23 -13.95 20.61
C ALA A 521 -2.82 -14.54 20.76
#